data_33e2a260cb6374005d56186cd0b670bc
#
_entry.id   33e2a260cb6374005d56186cd0b670bc
#
_cell.length_a   1.000
_cell.length_b   1.000
_cell.length_c   1.000
_cell.angle_alpha   90.00
_cell.angle_beta   90.00
_cell.angle_gamma   90.00
#
_symmetry.space_group_name_H-M   'P 1'
#
loop_
_entity.id
_entity.type
_entity.pdbx_description
1 polymer ?
#
loop_
_entity_poly.entity_id
_entity_poly.type
_entity_poly.pdbx_seq_one_letter_code
_entity_poly.pdbx_strand_id
1 'polypeptide(L)'
;MVTAIVQSWLSLRAQTKARSFQERKEAYIGLLEAWVRQENDNFSEMSLLDVGHWVLRAELVASAKVFSLLKTWQETLPGSMERKQTTDAFKAAMRQDLR
;
A
#
# COMPACT_ATOMS: atom_id res chain seq x y z
N MET A 1 -33.33 -15.49 -4.90
CA MET A 1 -32.25 -15.33 -3.91
C MET A 1 -30.90 -15.11 -4.57
N VAL A 2 -30.49 -16.00 -5.49
CA VAL A 2 -29.19 -15.88 -6.15
C VAL A 2 -29.07 -14.60 -6.99
N THR A 3 -30.15 -14.18 -7.64
CA THR A 3 -30.20 -12.98 -8.48
C THR A 3 -29.99 -11.70 -7.66
N ALA A 4 -30.60 -11.62 -6.47
CA ALA A 4 -30.47 -10.47 -5.58
C ALA A 4 -29.02 -10.33 -5.05
N ILE A 5 -28.38 -11.44 -4.74
CA ILE A 5 -27.01 -11.48 -4.26
C ILE A 5 -26.05 -11.02 -5.38
N VAL A 6 -26.27 -11.47 -6.62
CA VAL A 6 -25.47 -11.08 -7.79
C VAL A 6 -25.61 -9.59 -8.08
N GLN A 7 -26.82 -9.03 -8.02
CA GLN A 7 -27.06 -7.60 -8.22
C GLN A 7 -26.40 -6.77 -7.13
N SER A 8 -26.48 -7.19 -5.87
CA SER A 8 -25.80 -6.52 -4.75
C SER A 8 -24.29 -6.54 -4.94
N TRP A 9 -23.75 -7.65 -5.40
CA TRP A 9 -22.32 -7.80 -5.63
C TRP A 9 -21.84 -6.89 -6.76
N LEU A 10 -22.57 -6.82 -7.87
CA LEU A 10 -22.25 -5.93 -8.99
C LEU A 10 -22.33 -4.46 -8.61
N SER A 11 -23.33 -4.09 -7.82
CA SER A 11 -23.51 -2.74 -7.31
C SER A 11 -22.37 -2.35 -6.37
N LEU A 12 -21.98 -3.24 -5.46
CA LEU A 12 -20.82 -3.07 -4.59
C LEU A 12 -19.53 -2.93 -5.39
N ARG A 13 -19.39 -3.72 -6.45
CA ARG A 13 -18.18 -3.66 -7.30
C ARG A 13 -18.06 -2.34 -8.04
N ALA A 14 -19.17 -1.77 -8.53
CA ALA A 14 -19.17 -0.47 -9.17
C ALA A 14 -18.82 0.66 -8.20
N GLN A 15 -19.36 0.61 -6.98
CA GLN A 15 -19.03 1.54 -5.90
C GLN A 15 -17.59 1.38 -5.44
N THR A 16 -17.08 0.14 -5.42
CA THR A 16 -15.72 -0.19 -4.98
C THR A 16 -14.66 0.42 -5.90
N LYS A 17 -14.94 0.61 -7.20
CA LYS A 17 -13.96 1.23 -8.11
C LYS A 17 -13.64 2.68 -7.75
N ALA A 18 -14.64 3.48 -7.40
CA ALA A 18 -14.43 4.85 -6.96
C ALA A 18 -13.80 4.92 -5.57
N ARG A 19 -14.25 4.04 -4.66
CA ARG A 19 -13.69 3.90 -3.32
C ARG A 19 -12.26 3.42 -3.34
N SER A 20 -11.93 2.44 -4.20
CA SER A 20 -10.60 1.85 -4.20
C SER A 20 -9.53 2.83 -4.64
N PHE A 21 -9.84 3.82 -5.51
CA PHE A 21 -8.88 4.88 -5.81
C PHE A 21 -8.60 5.74 -4.58
N GLN A 22 -9.65 6.16 -3.87
CA GLN A 22 -9.51 6.98 -2.66
C GLN A 22 -8.79 6.20 -1.55
N GLU A 23 -9.17 4.96 -1.32
CA GLU A 23 -8.54 4.09 -0.33
C GLU A 23 -7.08 3.82 -0.66
N ARG A 24 -6.78 3.61 -1.95
CA ARG A 24 -5.42 3.41 -2.43
C ARG A 24 -4.57 4.64 -2.18
N LYS A 25 -5.08 5.81 -2.52
CA LYS A 25 -4.41 7.10 -2.29
C LYS A 25 -4.09 7.29 -0.80
N GLU A 26 -5.08 7.07 0.05
CA GLU A 26 -4.91 7.20 1.51
C GLU A 26 -3.90 6.21 2.05
N ALA A 27 -3.94 4.95 1.60
CA ALA A 27 -3.01 3.92 2.04
C ALA A 27 -1.58 4.22 1.60
N TYR A 28 -1.38 4.68 0.37
CA TYR A 28 -0.06 5.00 -0.14
C TYR A 28 0.54 6.22 0.56
N ILE A 29 -0.24 7.27 0.73
CA ILE A 29 0.20 8.47 1.45
C ILE A 29 0.51 8.13 2.90
N GLY A 30 -0.38 7.36 3.55
CA GLY A 30 -0.17 6.93 4.93
C GLY A 30 1.10 6.10 5.10
N LEU A 31 1.39 5.20 4.16
CA LEU A 31 2.62 4.41 4.20
C LEU A 31 3.87 5.27 4.06
N LEU A 32 3.87 6.24 3.13
CA LEU A 32 4.99 7.15 2.95
C LEU A 32 5.21 8.01 4.20
N GLU A 33 4.15 8.50 4.80
CA GLU A 33 4.23 9.28 6.05
C GLU A 33 4.73 8.42 7.21
N ALA A 34 4.29 7.16 7.28
CA ALA A 34 4.74 6.23 8.31
C ALA A 34 6.24 5.95 8.19
N TRP A 35 6.76 5.82 6.97
CA TRP A 35 8.20 5.66 6.76
C TRP A 35 8.99 6.87 7.24
N VAL A 36 8.50 8.09 6.97
CA VAL A 36 9.14 9.32 7.47
C VAL A 36 9.13 9.34 8.99
N ARG A 37 8.01 9.00 9.62
CA ARG A 37 7.92 8.93 11.08
C ARG A 37 8.89 7.89 11.66
N GLN A 38 9.04 6.75 10.98
CA GLN A 38 9.98 5.71 11.40
C GLN A 38 11.42 6.23 11.39
N GLU A 39 11.82 6.94 10.36
CA GLU A 39 13.15 7.54 10.27
C GLU A 39 13.37 8.57 11.39
N ASN A 40 12.37 9.40 11.66
CA ASN A 40 12.44 10.44 12.70
C ASN A 40 12.46 9.84 14.12
N ASP A 41 11.86 8.67 14.29
CA ASP A 41 11.75 7.98 15.58
C ASP A 41 12.88 6.97 15.81
N ASN A 42 13.91 6.98 14.99
CA ASN A 42 15.05 6.06 15.09
C ASN A 42 14.62 4.58 15.12
N PHE A 43 13.61 4.23 14.31
CA PHE A 43 13.13 2.86 14.18
C PHE A 43 12.64 2.26 15.51
N SER A 44 11.94 3.05 16.31
CA SER A 44 11.33 2.57 17.56
C SER A 44 10.33 1.45 17.29
N GLU A 45 10.01 0.67 18.34
CA GLU A 45 9.02 -0.40 18.25
C GLU A 45 7.65 0.10 17.79
N MET A 46 7.22 1.26 18.30
CA MET A 46 5.95 1.87 17.90
C MET A 46 5.95 2.26 16.42
N SER A 47 7.06 2.78 15.91
CA SER A 47 7.16 3.14 14.48
C SER A 47 7.18 1.92 13.59
N LEU A 48 7.74 0.78 14.03
CA LEU A 48 7.69 -0.49 13.31
C LEU A 48 6.25 -1.00 13.20
N LEU A 49 5.46 -0.89 14.27
CA LEU A 49 4.04 -1.27 14.27
C LEU A 49 3.23 -0.34 13.36
N ASP A 50 3.52 0.95 13.37
CA ASP A 50 2.88 1.95 12.52
C ASP A 50 3.11 1.63 11.04
N VAL A 51 4.35 1.39 10.64
CA VAL A 51 4.69 1.02 9.26
C VAL A 51 4.02 -0.31 8.89
N GLY A 52 4.03 -1.30 9.77
CA GLY A 52 3.38 -2.58 9.54
C GLY A 52 1.88 -2.44 9.25
N HIS A 53 1.21 -1.58 10.01
CA HIS A 53 -0.21 -1.28 9.80
C HIS A 53 -0.47 -0.71 8.40
N TRP A 54 0.34 0.27 7.99
CA TRP A 54 0.17 0.90 6.67
C TRP A 54 0.56 -0.02 5.52
N VAL A 55 1.55 -0.91 5.73
CA VAL A 55 1.91 -1.94 4.76
C VAL A 55 0.71 -2.86 4.51
N LEU A 56 0.03 -3.32 5.56
CA LEU A 56 -1.15 -4.17 5.42
C LEU A 56 -2.27 -3.46 4.66
N ARG A 57 -2.51 -2.19 4.96
CA ARG A 57 -3.53 -1.41 4.25
C ARG A 57 -3.18 -1.25 2.77
N ALA A 58 -1.91 -0.99 2.46
CA ALA A 58 -1.44 -0.86 1.09
C ALA A 58 -1.59 -2.19 0.33
N GLU A 59 -1.30 -3.32 0.96
CA GLU A 59 -1.46 -4.65 0.35
C GLU A 59 -2.90 -4.91 -0.10
N LEU A 60 -3.88 -4.42 0.67
CA LEU A 60 -5.30 -4.65 0.37
C LEU A 60 -5.79 -3.87 -0.85
N VAL A 61 -5.16 -2.75 -1.18
CA VAL A 61 -5.65 -1.83 -2.21
C VAL A 61 -4.67 -1.63 -3.37
N ALA A 62 -3.47 -2.19 -3.28
CA ALA A 62 -2.41 -1.97 -4.25
C ALA A 62 -2.73 -2.62 -5.60
N SER A 63 -2.26 -1.98 -6.69
CA SER A 63 -2.23 -2.62 -7.99
C SER A 63 -1.27 -3.82 -7.98
N ALA A 64 -1.38 -4.70 -8.97
CA ALA A 64 -0.52 -5.87 -9.07
C ALA A 64 0.96 -5.47 -9.09
N LYS A 65 1.31 -4.39 -9.79
CA LYS A 65 2.69 -3.88 -9.88
C LYS A 65 3.19 -3.40 -8.53
N VAL A 66 2.40 -2.58 -7.83
CA VAL A 66 2.78 -2.06 -6.51
C VAL A 66 2.86 -3.18 -5.48
N PHE A 67 1.91 -4.12 -5.52
CA PHE A 67 1.92 -5.29 -4.64
C PHE A 67 3.20 -6.11 -4.82
N SER A 68 3.60 -6.37 -6.05
CA SER A 68 4.82 -7.11 -6.37
C SER A 68 6.07 -6.40 -5.83
N LEU A 69 6.16 -5.09 -6.03
CA LEU A 69 7.27 -4.29 -5.52
C LEU A 69 7.30 -4.26 -3.99
N LEU A 70 6.13 -4.21 -3.36
CA LEU A 70 6.04 -4.25 -1.90
C LEU A 70 6.57 -5.58 -1.35
N LYS A 71 6.23 -6.70 -1.99
CA LYS A 71 6.75 -8.01 -1.60
C LYS A 71 8.27 -8.08 -1.77
N THR A 72 8.79 -7.59 -2.88
CA THR A 72 10.24 -7.51 -3.11
C THR A 72 10.92 -6.66 -2.05
N TRP A 73 10.32 -5.52 -1.73
CA TRP A 73 10.83 -4.61 -0.69
C TRP A 73 10.92 -5.31 0.68
N GLN A 74 9.91 -6.09 1.04
CA GLN A 74 9.90 -6.83 2.31
C GLN A 74 11.00 -7.90 2.39
N GLU A 75 11.43 -8.41 1.26
CA GLU A 75 12.50 -9.40 1.18
C GLU A 75 13.90 -8.79 1.25
N THR A 76 14.03 -7.47 1.09
CA THR A 76 15.34 -6.79 1.15
C THR A 76 15.76 -6.55 2.60
N LEU A 77 17.08 -6.48 2.82
CA LEU A 77 17.62 -6.19 4.13
C LEU A 77 17.56 -4.69 4.41
N PRO A 78 17.15 -4.27 5.64
CA PRO A 78 17.15 -2.87 6.02
C PRO A 78 18.53 -2.23 5.86
N GLY A 79 18.56 -1.04 5.25
CA GLY A 79 19.80 -0.28 5.03
C GLY A 79 20.62 -0.74 3.84
N SER A 80 20.18 -1.79 3.12
CA SER A 80 20.91 -2.26 1.94
C SER A 80 20.66 -1.36 0.73
N MET A 81 21.56 -1.41 -0.24
CA MET A 81 21.39 -0.71 -1.52
C MET A 81 20.18 -1.23 -2.27
N GLU A 82 19.92 -2.54 -2.20
CA GLU A 82 18.76 -3.17 -2.82
C GLU A 82 17.45 -2.61 -2.25
N ARG A 83 17.38 -2.42 -0.93
CA ARG A 83 16.21 -1.82 -0.31
C ARG A 83 15.99 -0.39 -0.79
N LYS A 84 17.05 0.41 -0.89
CA LYS A 84 16.96 1.78 -1.39
C LYS A 84 16.43 1.81 -2.82
N GLN A 85 16.98 0.97 -3.70
CA GLN A 85 16.54 0.88 -5.10
C GLN A 85 15.08 0.43 -5.20
N THR A 86 14.70 -0.59 -4.43
CA THR A 86 13.32 -1.08 -4.40
C THR A 86 12.37 -0.03 -3.85
N THR A 87 12.79 0.72 -2.83
CA THR A 87 11.98 1.81 -2.27
C THR A 87 11.71 2.88 -3.31
N ASP A 88 12.72 3.28 -4.09
CA ASP A 88 12.57 4.28 -5.14
C ASP A 88 11.63 3.78 -6.24
N ALA A 89 11.78 2.53 -6.66
CA ALA A 89 10.90 1.90 -7.65
C ALA A 89 9.46 1.80 -7.14
N PHE A 90 9.29 1.46 -5.87
CA PHE A 90 7.99 1.37 -5.21
C PHE A 90 7.29 2.73 -5.18
N LYS A 91 8.01 3.78 -4.81
CA LYS A 91 7.48 5.16 -4.79
C LYS A 91 7.03 5.60 -6.18
N ALA A 92 7.84 5.31 -7.20
CA ALA A 92 7.52 5.65 -8.59
C ALA A 92 6.26 4.91 -9.06
N ALA A 93 6.12 3.63 -8.73
CA ALA A 93 4.95 2.83 -9.08
C ALA A 93 3.69 3.34 -8.39
N MET A 94 3.79 3.74 -7.12
CA MET A 94 2.66 4.35 -6.39
C MET A 94 2.20 5.66 -7.03
N ARG A 95 3.14 6.50 -7.48
CA ARG A 95 2.80 7.74 -8.19
C ARG A 95 2.05 7.46 -9.49
N GLN A 96 2.45 6.45 -10.23
CA GLN A 96 1.76 6.04 -11.46
C GLN A 96 0.34 5.58 -11.18
N ASP A 97 0.14 4.82 -10.11
CA ASP A 97 -1.19 4.33 -9.71
C ASP A 97 -2.15 5.45 -9.35
N LEU A 98 -1.65 6.61 -8.95
CA LEU A 98 -2.46 7.75 -8.51
C LEU A 98 -2.69 8.79 -9.61
N ARG A 99 -2.28 8.52 -10.83
CA ARG A 99 -2.50 9.42 -11.98
C ARG A 99 -3.83 9.18 -12.70
#